data_55a995d855ea401152b8e720f01ba6f1
#
_entry.id   55a995d855ea401152b8e720f01ba6f1
#
_cell.length_a   1.000
_cell.length_b   1.000
_cell.length_c   1.000
_cell.angle_alpha   90.00
_cell.angle_beta   90.00
_cell.angle_gamma   90.00
#
_symmetry.space_group_name_H-M   'P 1'
#
loop_
_entity.id
_entity.type
_entity.pdbx_description
1 polymer ?
#
loop_
_entity_poly.entity_id
_entity_poly.type
_entity_poly.pdbx_seq_one_letter_code
_entity_poly.pdbx_strand_id
1 'polypeptide(L)'
;LFTRTTTGNHEHVVQEMFKQCLENGYIYKGTQQVAISPSTGRTLPDRYIEGECPICHAEGARGDQCDACGNELDPDELINPVSKINGETPRFEQTEHYFLDLPALAEANKAWLETRKGWRTNVINFSLGLFKEVKPRAITRDIDWGIPVPVKGWIDNPNKKLYVWFDAVIG
;
A
#
# COMPACT_ATOMS: atom_id res chain seq x y z
N LEU A 1 -18.97 12.39 17.37
CA LEU A 1 -19.25 12.21 15.93
C LEU A 1 -18.71 10.86 15.50
N PHE A 2 -19.56 10.06 14.88
CA PHE A 2 -19.18 8.76 14.30
C PHE A 2 -19.36 8.84 12.78
N THR A 3 -18.34 8.45 12.02
CA THR A 3 -18.42 8.35 10.57
C THR A 3 -17.93 6.97 10.10
N ARG A 4 -18.11 6.66 8.85
CA ARG A 4 -17.64 5.44 8.19
C ARG A 4 -16.90 5.79 6.91
N THR A 5 -15.92 4.99 6.55
CA THR A 5 -15.17 5.12 5.30
C THR A 5 -16.01 4.86 4.03
N THR A 6 -17.25 4.40 4.21
CA THR A 6 -18.23 4.18 3.12
C THR A 6 -19.17 5.35 2.88
N THR A 7 -18.98 6.50 3.55
CA THR A 7 -19.83 7.70 3.34
C THR A 7 -19.31 8.52 2.15
N GLY A 8 -20.25 9.16 1.43
CA GLY A 8 -19.87 10.06 0.32
C GLY A 8 -18.99 11.24 0.74
N ASN A 9 -19.12 11.70 2.00
CA ASN A 9 -18.21 12.72 2.54
C ASN A 9 -16.78 12.21 2.65
N HIS A 10 -16.59 10.99 3.14
CA HIS A 10 -15.27 10.38 3.23
C HIS A 10 -14.65 10.19 1.84
N GLU A 11 -15.40 9.64 0.91
CA GLU A 11 -14.99 9.49 -0.49
C GLU A 11 -14.52 10.82 -1.09
N HIS A 12 -15.29 11.88 -0.91
CA HIS A 12 -14.94 13.21 -1.40
C HIS A 12 -13.62 13.72 -0.80
N VAL A 13 -13.46 13.64 0.52
CA VAL A 13 -12.23 14.12 1.21
C VAL A 13 -11.00 13.34 0.75
N VAL A 14 -11.12 12.01 0.61
CA VAL A 14 -10.02 11.16 0.15
C VAL A 14 -9.63 11.49 -1.29
N GLN A 15 -10.61 11.67 -2.16
CA GLN A 15 -10.38 12.03 -3.55
C GLN A 15 -9.73 13.41 -3.70
N GLU A 16 -10.13 14.39 -2.89
CA GLU A 16 -9.50 15.72 -2.88
C GLU A 16 -8.06 15.67 -2.37
N MET A 17 -7.78 14.89 -1.32
CA MET A 17 -6.41 14.67 -0.85
C MET A 17 -5.54 14.01 -1.93
N PHE A 18 -6.06 12.99 -2.61
CA PHE A 18 -5.36 12.35 -3.72
C PHE A 18 -5.01 13.37 -4.82
N LYS A 19 -5.97 14.21 -5.24
CA LYS A 19 -5.75 15.24 -6.27
C LYS A 19 -4.68 16.24 -5.85
N GLN A 20 -4.75 16.74 -4.62
CA GLN A 20 -3.74 17.66 -4.08
C GLN A 20 -2.34 17.05 -4.07
N CYS A 21 -2.21 15.79 -3.64
CA CYS A 21 -0.93 15.11 -3.66
C CYS A 21 -0.40 14.90 -5.09
N LEU A 22 -1.30 14.58 -6.03
CA LEU A 22 -0.94 14.43 -7.45
C LEU A 22 -0.48 15.77 -8.07
N GLU A 23 -1.22 16.85 -7.84
CA GLU A 23 -0.89 18.21 -8.30
C GLU A 23 0.42 18.73 -7.72
N ASN A 24 0.72 18.38 -6.47
CA ASN A 24 1.98 18.73 -5.80
C ASN A 24 3.15 17.81 -6.19
N GLY A 25 2.94 16.81 -7.05
CA GLY A 25 3.98 15.91 -7.53
C GLY A 25 4.39 14.82 -6.56
N TYR A 26 3.64 14.60 -5.48
CA TYR A 26 3.88 13.50 -4.51
C TYR A 26 3.23 12.18 -4.92
N ILE A 27 2.37 12.20 -5.92
CA ILE A 27 1.79 11.00 -6.52
C ILE A 27 2.20 10.94 -7.99
N TYR A 28 2.63 9.77 -8.44
CA TYR A 28 2.99 9.52 -9.82
C TYR A 28 2.48 8.16 -10.30
N LYS A 29 2.38 7.98 -11.61
CA LYS A 29 1.97 6.73 -12.24
C LYS A 29 3.19 5.83 -12.47
N GLY A 30 3.08 4.58 -12.10
CA GLY A 30 4.10 3.56 -12.30
C GLY A 30 3.49 2.19 -12.51
N THR A 31 4.32 1.17 -12.60
CA THR A 31 3.90 -0.22 -12.75
C THR A 31 4.39 -1.06 -11.58
N GLN A 32 3.63 -2.09 -11.24
CA GLN A 32 3.96 -3.03 -10.19
C GLN A 32 3.50 -4.43 -10.61
N GLN A 33 4.17 -5.46 -10.11
CA GLN A 33 3.73 -6.84 -10.22
C GLN A 33 2.59 -7.08 -9.22
N VAL A 34 1.50 -7.67 -9.70
CA VAL A 34 0.40 -8.09 -8.84
C VAL A 34 0.21 -9.59 -8.96
N ALA A 35 -0.07 -10.22 -7.84
CA ALA A 35 -0.32 -11.65 -7.80
C ALA A 35 -1.77 -11.95 -8.22
N ILE A 36 -1.93 -12.93 -9.10
CA ILE A 36 -3.22 -13.38 -9.62
C ILE A 36 -3.38 -14.86 -9.34
N SER A 37 -4.54 -15.25 -8.82
CA SER A 37 -4.92 -16.64 -8.68
C SER A 37 -5.16 -17.27 -10.06
N PRO A 38 -4.42 -18.31 -10.44
CA PRO A 38 -4.61 -18.96 -11.74
C PRO A 38 -6.00 -19.58 -11.90
N SER A 39 -6.57 -20.11 -10.83
CA SER A 39 -7.88 -20.80 -10.85
C SER A 39 -9.06 -19.83 -10.97
N THR A 40 -8.95 -18.62 -10.42
CA THR A 40 -10.07 -17.65 -10.40
C THR A 40 -9.87 -16.45 -11.31
N GLY A 41 -8.63 -16.18 -11.75
CA GLY A 41 -8.26 -14.99 -12.50
C GLY A 41 -8.34 -13.69 -11.67
N ARG A 42 -8.53 -13.78 -10.36
CA ARG A 42 -8.65 -12.61 -9.47
C ARG A 42 -7.31 -12.23 -8.88
N THR A 43 -7.13 -10.93 -8.66
CA THR A 43 -6.00 -10.40 -7.91
C THR A 43 -6.06 -10.89 -6.46
N LEU A 44 -4.93 -11.35 -5.95
CA LEU A 44 -4.76 -11.77 -4.57
C LEU A 44 -4.24 -10.59 -3.75
N PRO A 45 -4.87 -10.24 -2.61
CA PRO A 45 -4.30 -9.28 -1.68
C PRO A 45 -2.94 -9.75 -1.14
N ASP A 46 -2.01 -8.82 -0.95
CA ASP A 46 -0.62 -9.12 -0.55
C ASP A 46 -0.54 -10.03 0.68
N ARG A 47 -1.42 -9.84 1.66
CA ARG A 47 -1.51 -10.66 2.89
C ARG A 47 -2.00 -12.11 2.70
N TYR A 48 -2.56 -12.41 1.55
CA TYR A 48 -3.01 -13.77 1.21
C TYR A 48 -1.97 -14.56 0.42
N ILE A 49 -0.76 -14.01 0.29
CA ILE A 49 0.38 -14.68 -0.31
C ILE A 49 1.40 -14.91 0.78
N GLU A 50 1.85 -16.13 0.90
CA GLU A 50 2.86 -16.55 1.86
C GLU A 50 4.01 -17.25 1.13
N GLY A 51 5.21 -17.12 1.68
CA GLY A 51 6.40 -17.77 1.15
C GLY A 51 7.57 -17.68 2.12
N GLU A 52 8.76 -18.01 1.66
CA GLU A 52 9.99 -17.79 2.41
C GLU A 52 10.47 -16.34 2.20
N CYS A 53 10.90 -15.69 3.29
CA CYS A 53 11.44 -14.34 3.24
C CYS A 53 12.79 -14.33 2.49
N PRO A 54 12.99 -13.48 1.48
CA PRO A 54 14.26 -13.41 0.75
C PRO A 54 15.42 -12.83 1.59
N ILE A 55 15.11 -12.20 2.74
CA ILE A 55 16.09 -11.50 3.57
C ILE A 55 16.60 -12.38 4.73
N CYS A 56 15.66 -12.97 5.49
CA CYS A 56 16.01 -13.75 6.69
C CYS A 56 15.71 -15.24 6.58
N HIS A 57 15.16 -15.69 5.45
CA HIS A 57 14.80 -17.08 5.16
C HIS A 57 13.77 -17.69 6.12
N ALA A 58 13.02 -16.86 6.84
CA ALA A 58 11.91 -17.32 7.65
C ALA A 58 10.76 -17.80 6.76
N GLU A 59 10.21 -18.96 7.07
CA GLU A 59 9.02 -19.50 6.42
C GLU A 59 7.76 -18.73 6.86
N GLY A 60 6.76 -18.68 5.99
CA GLY A 60 5.47 -18.03 6.27
C GLY A 60 5.53 -16.50 6.26
N ALA A 61 6.55 -15.90 5.64
CA ALA A 61 6.58 -14.46 5.37
C ALA A 61 5.41 -14.10 4.45
N ARG A 62 4.77 -12.96 4.72
CA ARG A 62 3.63 -12.46 3.92
C ARG A 62 4.12 -11.55 2.82
N GLY A 63 3.30 -11.39 1.79
CA GLY A 63 3.61 -10.52 0.66
C GLY A 63 3.64 -9.02 0.97
N ASP A 64 3.28 -8.59 2.18
CA ASP A 64 3.39 -7.19 2.63
C ASP A 64 4.52 -6.97 3.65
N GLN A 65 4.89 -8.02 4.40
CA GLN A 65 5.97 -7.93 5.40
C GLN A 65 6.38 -9.31 5.92
N CYS A 66 7.60 -9.38 6.45
CA CYS A 66 8.08 -10.54 7.20
C CYS A 66 7.91 -10.29 8.71
N ASP A 67 7.13 -11.15 9.39
CA ASP A 67 6.93 -11.04 10.84
C ASP A 67 8.20 -11.38 11.65
N ALA A 68 9.16 -12.12 11.07
CA ALA A 68 10.38 -12.53 11.76
C ALA A 68 11.46 -11.43 11.77
N CYS A 69 11.67 -10.71 10.66
CA CYS A 69 12.68 -9.66 10.56
C CYS A 69 12.12 -8.24 10.48
N GLY A 70 10.78 -8.09 10.35
CA GLY A 70 10.12 -6.79 10.30
C GLY A 70 10.28 -6.02 8.99
N ASN A 71 10.93 -6.61 7.98
CA ASN A 71 11.11 -5.95 6.69
C ASN A 71 9.80 -5.96 5.89
N GLU A 72 9.56 -4.87 5.18
CA GLU A 72 8.52 -4.79 4.16
C GLU A 72 8.93 -5.61 2.94
N LEU A 73 7.96 -6.29 2.32
CA LEU A 73 8.14 -7.15 1.16
C LEU A 73 7.08 -6.82 0.10
N ASP A 74 7.38 -7.14 -1.14
CA ASP A 74 6.40 -7.25 -2.20
C ASP A 74 6.13 -8.74 -2.50
N PRO A 75 4.92 -9.14 -2.93
CA PRO A 75 4.57 -10.55 -3.13
C PRO A 75 5.47 -11.31 -4.11
N ASP A 76 6.01 -10.62 -5.10
CA ASP A 76 6.91 -11.19 -6.11
C ASP A 76 8.36 -11.34 -5.62
N GLU A 77 8.70 -10.76 -4.48
CA GLU A 77 10.01 -10.94 -3.82
C GLU A 77 10.08 -12.26 -3.01
N LEU A 78 8.93 -12.83 -2.62
CA LEU A 78 8.88 -14.06 -1.83
C LEU A 78 9.47 -15.25 -2.58
N ILE A 79 10.21 -16.08 -1.86
CA ILE A 79 10.70 -17.38 -2.38
C ILE A 79 9.57 -18.39 -2.24
N ASN A 80 9.25 -19.09 -3.34
CA ASN A 80 8.17 -20.07 -3.42
C ASN A 80 6.80 -19.54 -2.93
N PRO A 81 6.29 -18.42 -3.50
CA PRO A 81 5.04 -17.84 -3.06
C PRO A 81 3.85 -18.78 -3.32
N VAL A 82 2.95 -18.85 -2.35
CA VAL A 82 1.70 -19.62 -2.45
C VAL A 82 0.53 -18.79 -1.93
N SER A 83 -0.64 -19.03 -2.53
CA SER A 83 -1.90 -18.46 -2.06
C SER A 83 -2.35 -19.15 -0.77
N LYS A 84 -2.53 -18.38 0.30
CA LYS A 84 -3.08 -18.86 1.57
C LYS A 84 -4.52 -19.36 1.46
N ILE A 85 -5.23 -18.95 0.40
CA ILE A 85 -6.64 -19.31 0.21
C ILE A 85 -6.78 -20.77 -0.24
N ASN A 86 -5.92 -21.22 -1.18
CA ASN A 86 -6.06 -22.52 -1.86
C ASN A 86 -4.73 -23.23 -2.11
N GLY A 87 -3.60 -22.69 -1.66
CA GLY A 87 -2.28 -23.31 -1.79
C GLY A 87 -1.68 -23.25 -3.21
N GLU A 88 -2.35 -22.64 -4.18
CA GLU A 88 -1.81 -22.55 -5.53
C GLU A 88 -0.69 -21.50 -5.65
N THR A 89 0.26 -21.74 -6.54
CA THR A 89 1.30 -20.75 -6.86
C THR A 89 0.66 -19.62 -7.69
N PRO A 90 0.70 -18.36 -7.21
CA PRO A 90 0.16 -17.24 -7.97
C PRO A 90 0.99 -16.99 -9.24
N ARG A 91 0.35 -16.46 -10.28
CA ARG A 91 1.06 -15.84 -11.40
C ARG A 91 1.19 -14.36 -11.15
N PHE A 92 2.26 -13.75 -11.62
CA PHE A 92 2.48 -12.32 -11.49
C PHE A 92 2.24 -11.63 -12.84
N GLU A 93 1.49 -10.54 -12.80
CA GLU A 93 1.21 -9.70 -13.98
C GLU A 93 1.55 -8.25 -13.66
N GLN A 94 2.13 -7.56 -14.64
CA GLN A 94 2.45 -6.15 -14.49
C GLN A 94 1.19 -5.31 -14.74
N THR A 95 0.83 -4.47 -13.78
CA THR A 95 -0.27 -3.52 -13.90
C THR A 95 0.16 -2.11 -13.53
N GLU A 96 -0.58 -1.12 -14.04
CA GLU A 96 -0.34 0.28 -13.72
C GLU A 96 -1.02 0.67 -12.41
N HIS A 97 -0.29 1.41 -11.60
CA HIS A 97 -0.77 1.95 -10.33
C HIS A 97 -0.30 3.39 -10.11
N TYR A 98 -0.97 4.10 -9.21
CA TYR A 98 -0.47 5.35 -8.67
C TYR A 98 0.32 5.08 -7.40
N PHE A 99 1.49 5.70 -7.29
CA PHE A 99 2.42 5.58 -6.17
C PHE A 99 2.50 6.89 -5.41
N LEU A 100 2.46 6.81 -4.08
CA LEU A 100 2.84 7.91 -3.21
C LEU A 100 4.36 7.90 -3.02
N ASP A 101 5.00 9.00 -3.36
CA ASP A 101 6.46 9.20 -3.19
C ASP A 101 6.78 9.53 -1.73
N LEU A 102 6.80 8.49 -0.89
CA LEU A 102 7.13 8.63 0.53
C LEU A 102 8.56 9.17 0.76
N PRO A 103 9.57 8.78 -0.04
CA PRO A 103 10.91 9.39 0.04
C PRO A 103 10.90 10.91 -0.10
N ALA A 104 10.13 11.45 -1.04
CA ALA A 104 10.02 12.90 -1.24
C ALA A 104 9.42 13.63 -0.02
N LEU A 105 8.61 12.92 0.78
CA LEU A 105 7.97 13.45 1.98
C LEU A 105 8.80 13.22 3.27
N ALA A 106 9.83 12.36 3.22
CA ALA A 106 10.53 11.87 4.40
C ALA A 106 11.19 13.00 5.21
N GLU A 107 11.92 13.90 4.57
CA GLU A 107 12.63 14.98 5.27
C GLU A 107 11.67 15.99 5.93
N ALA A 108 10.58 16.35 5.25
CA ALA A 108 9.56 17.23 5.82
C ALA A 108 8.87 16.57 7.03
N ASN A 109 8.54 15.28 6.92
CA ASN A 109 7.95 14.49 8.02
C ASN A 109 8.91 14.33 9.20
N LYS A 110 10.19 14.11 8.96
CA LYS A 110 11.24 14.08 9.99
C LYS A 110 11.30 15.39 10.76
N ALA A 111 11.45 16.52 10.04
CA ALA A 111 11.50 17.84 10.63
C ALA A 111 10.23 18.14 11.45
N TRP A 112 9.06 17.77 10.93
CA TRP A 112 7.80 17.92 11.67
C TRP A 112 7.77 17.03 12.93
N LEU A 113 8.21 15.78 12.84
CA LEU A 113 8.21 14.84 13.96
C LEU A 113 9.12 15.30 15.11
N GLU A 114 10.28 15.87 14.80
CA GLU A 114 11.22 16.42 15.78
C GLU A 114 10.63 17.59 16.59
N THR A 115 9.64 18.29 16.05
CA THR A 115 8.93 19.35 16.78
C THR A 115 7.88 18.81 17.76
N ARG A 116 7.56 17.52 17.76
CA ARG A 116 6.48 16.94 18.58
C ARG A 116 6.90 16.74 20.03
N LYS A 117 6.47 17.67 20.88
CA LYS A 117 6.66 17.58 22.34
C LYS A 117 5.54 16.75 22.96
N GLY A 118 5.87 15.88 23.90
CA GLY A 118 4.89 15.05 24.62
C GLY A 118 4.49 13.75 23.93
N TRP A 119 5.02 13.46 22.75
CA TRP A 119 4.86 12.16 22.13
C TRP A 119 5.76 11.12 22.79
N ARG A 120 5.32 9.85 22.80
CA ARG A 120 6.11 8.76 23.37
C ARG A 120 7.41 8.57 22.58
N THR A 121 8.53 8.48 23.29
CA THR A 121 9.87 8.36 22.68
C THR A 121 9.99 7.15 21.73
N ASN A 122 9.36 6.01 22.09
CA ASN A 122 9.38 4.84 21.22
C ASN A 122 8.66 5.08 19.87
N VAL A 123 7.57 5.86 19.87
CA VAL A 123 6.86 6.22 18.64
C VAL A 123 7.75 7.10 17.75
N ILE A 124 8.38 8.12 18.34
CA ILE A 124 9.29 9.02 17.60
C ILE A 124 10.45 8.22 17.02
N ASN A 125 11.13 7.41 17.84
CA ASN A 125 12.30 6.63 17.40
C ASN A 125 11.94 5.61 16.31
N PHE A 126 10.79 4.94 16.43
CA PHE A 126 10.29 4.01 15.42
C PHE A 126 10.02 4.75 14.11
N SER A 127 9.31 5.87 14.14
CA SER A 127 9.00 6.66 12.93
C SER A 127 10.26 7.19 12.25
N LEU A 128 11.23 7.70 13.03
CA LEU A 128 12.52 8.14 12.50
C LEU A 128 13.31 6.97 11.88
N GLY A 129 13.18 5.77 12.44
CA GLY A 129 13.75 4.55 11.87
C GLY A 129 13.19 4.21 10.49
N LEU A 130 11.85 4.30 10.34
CA LEU A 130 11.17 4.03 9.06
C LEU A 130 11.63 4.96 7.94
N PHE A 131 11.91 6.23 8.23
CA PHE A 131 12.34 7.20 7.21
C PHE A 131 13.73 6.92 6.61
N LYS A 132 14.51 6.00 7.18
CA LYS A 132 15.85 5.68 6.66
C LYS A 132 15.81 4.88 5.35
N GLU A 133 14.78 4.04 5.19
CA GLU A 133 14.66 3.10 4.08
C GLU A 133 13.27 3.10 3.44
N VAL A 134 12.55 4.22 3.59
CA VAL A 134 11.20 4.34 3.03
C VAL A 134 11.23 4.29 1.51
N LYS A 135 10.36 3.46 0.93
CA LYS A 135 10.18 3.30 -0.53
C LYS A 135 8.85 3.92 -0.96
N PRO A 136 8.70 4.31 -2.24
CA PRO A 136 7.39 4.68 -2.78
C PRO A 136 6.39 3.52 -2.62
N ARG A 137 5.13 3.85 -2.34
CA ARG A 137 4.08 2.83 -2.14
C ARG A 137 2.93 3.01 -3.12
N ALA A 138 2.50 1.93 -3.75
CA ALA A 138 1.30 1.93 -4.58
C ALA A 138 0.06 2.16 -3.70
N ILE A 139 -0.67 3.22 -4.02
CA ILE A 139 -1.89 3.65 -3.31
C ILE A 139 -3.17 3.34 -4.08
N THR A 140 -3.07 2.54 -5.12
CA THR A 140 -4.21 1.99 -5.86
C THR A 140 -4.11 0.47 -5.92
N ARG A 141 -5.23 -0.19 -6.17
CA ARG A 141 -5.31 -1.66 -6.27
C ARG A 141 -6.26 -2.09 -7.40
N ASP A 142 -6.01 -3.27 -7.95
CA ASP A 142 -6.88 -3.93 -8.94
C ASP A 142 -7.96 -4.73 -8.21
N ILE A 143 -8.98 -4.02 -7.73
CA ILE A 143 -10.13 -4.56 -6.99
C ILE A 143 -11.41 -3.87 -7.43
N ASP A 144 -12.54 -4.53 -7.24
CA ASP A 144 -13.88 -4.08 -7.66
C ASP A 144 -14.66 -3.29 -6.60
N TRP A 145 -14.08 -3.13 -5.39
CA TRP A 145 -14.68 -2.38 -4.29
C TRP A 145 -13.70 -1.32 -3.74
N GLY A 146 -14.24 -0.27 -3.15
CA GLY A 146 -13.47 0.85 -2.60
C GLY A 146 -13.70 2.16 -3.33
N ILE A 147 -12.96 3.20 -2.95
CA ILE A 147 -13.08 4.55 -3.49
C ILE A 147 -12.49 4.60 -4.91
N PRO A 148 -13.24 5.11 -5.91
CA PRO A 148 -12.73 5.29 -7.27
C PRO A 148 -11.54 6.25 -7.31
N VAL A 149 -10.54 5.94 -8.15
CA VAL A 149 -9.37 6.80 -8.34
C VAL A 149 -9.78 8.04 -9.14
N PRO A 150 -9.64 9.28 -8.60
CA PRO A 150 -10.22 10.49 -9.18
C PRO A 150 -9.39 11.07 -10.35
N VAL A 151 -9.05 10.22 -11.31
CA VAL A 151 -8.27 10.58 -12.50
C VAL A 151 -9.01 10.15 -13.75
N LYS A 152 -8.97 10.97 -14.78
CA LYS A 152 -9.59 10.65 -16.08
C LYS A 152 -9.08 9.31 -16.62
N GLY A 153 -10.01 8.44 -17.01
CA GLY A 153 -9.74 7.08 -17.49
C GLY A 153 -9.59 6.04 -16.37
N TRP A 154 -9.56 6.47 -15.11
CA TRP A 154 -9.53 5.59 -13.93
C TRP A 154 -10.81 5.70 -13.10
N ILE A 155 -11.43 6.89 -13.06
CA ILE A 155 -12.62 7.16 -12.22
C ILE A 155 -13.78 6.22 -12.55
N ASP A 156 -13.95 5.89 -13.82
CA ASP A 156 -15.01 5.01 -14.32
C ASP A 156 -14.56 3.54 -14.43
N ASN A 157 -13.30 3.24 -14.08
CA ASN A 157 -12.80 1.87 -14.13
C ASN A 157 -13.28 1.09 -12.91
N PRO A 158 -14.13 0.05 -13.08
CA PRO A 158 -14.67 -0.70 -11.96
C PRO A 158 -13.60 -1.45 -11.16
N ASN A 159 -12.46 -1.76 -11.80
CA ASN A 159 -11.40 -2.58 -11.22
C ASN A 159 -10.18 -1.76 -10.73
N LYS A 160 -10.26 -0.44 -10.68
CA LYS A 160 -9.18 0.42 -10.15
C LYS A 160 -9.72 1.25 -9.00
N LYS A 161 -9.24 0.96 -7.78
CA LYS A 161 -9.67 1.63 -6.55
C LYS A 161 -8.49 2.15 -5.75
N LEU A 162 -8.74 3.14 -4.89
CA LEU A 162 -7.77 3.57 -3.90
C LEU A 162 -7.56 2.47 -2.86
N TYR A 163 -6.31 2.33 -2.41
CA TYR A 163 -5.94 1.34 -1.41
C TYR A 163 -6.43 1.76 -0.02
N VAL A 164 -6.99 0.82 0.72
CA VAL A 164 -7.62 1.09 2.02
C VAL A 164 -6.71 1.80 3.03
N TRP A 165 -5.42 1.57 3.00
CA TRP A 165 -4.50 2.27 3.91
C TRP A 165 -4.22 3.72 3.51
N PHE A 166 -4.53 4.11 2.27
CA PHE A 166 -4.49 5.51 1.88
C PHE A 166 -5.74 6.25 2.39
N ASP A 167 -6.90 5.62 2.35
CA ASP A 167 -8.17 6.24 2.77
C ASP A 167 -8.43 6.15 4.28
N ALA A 168 -8.07 5.04 4.93
CA ALA A 168 -8.39 4.77 6.32
C ALA A 168 -7.71 5.72 7.32
N VAL A 169 -6.57 6.32 6.98
CA VAL A 169 -5.86 7.27 7.83
C VAL A 169 -6.46 8.69 7.80
N ILE A 170 -7.38 8.94 6.87
CA ILE A 170 -8.02 10.24 6.64
C ILE A 170 -9.34 10.35 7.41
N GLY A 171 -9.96 9.21 7.75
CA GLY A 171 -11.28 9.09 8.36
C GLY A 171 -11.36 9.33 9.87
#